data_b2791804eb95449b53abff5b8f07f19c
#
_entry.id   b2791804eb95449b53abff5b8f07f19c
#
_cell.length_a   1.000
_cell.length_b   1.000
_cell.length_c   1.000
_cell.angle_alpha   90.00
_cell.angle_beta   90.00
_cell.angle_gamma   90.00
#
_symmetry.space_group_name_H-M   'P 1'
#
loop_
_entity.id
_entity.type
_entity.pdbx_description
1 polymer ?
#
loop_
_entity_poly.entity_id
_entity_poly.type
_entity_poly.pdbx_seq_one_letter_code
_entity_poly.pdbx_strand_id
1 'polypeptide(L)'
;MHLGPKAYQHLVNMKVLLVFTALLVGTFSEQLFVGDQVLRAVASNEEQIALLRELGEQVDLQVDFWRDPTKPGRPADLRVPFSRLQAVKVFLESHGISYSVMIEDVQHLLDEEKRTMMLSRRMERSANKFNFASYHTLEEIYDWMDTLVADHPNLVSKIQIGESYEKRPLYVLKFSTGGSNRPAVWLDTGIHSREWVTQATGVWTANKLAEDYGHDPTVTSLLDTMDIFFEIVTNPDGFAFTHSSNRLWRKTRSINAGSSCIGVDPNRNWDAGFGDAGSSSNPCSETYHGPYAHSESEVKSIVDFIQSHGNVKGLVSIHSYSQMLMFPYGYKRTPAPDHEELNELAKKAVNDLAAVYGTEYTYGSIADTIYLAAGTTVDWAYENGVKYSYTFELRDTGRYGFLLPSSQIIPTATETWPALLDILVHIQQHPY
;
A
#
# COMPACT_ATOMS: atom_id res chain seq x y z
N MET A 1 1.29 60.10 -27.99
CA MET A 1 2.48 59.31 -28.27
C MET A 1 2.08 57.96 -28.84
N HIS A 2 2.27 57.76 -30.15
CA HIS A 2 1.98 56.48 -30.81
C HIS A 2 3.16 55.54 -30.57
N LEU A 3 2.95 54.48 -29.83
CA LEU A 3 3.92 53.38 -29.71
C LEU A 3 4.03 52.67 -31.07
N GLY A 4 5.23 52.53 -31.60
CA GLY A 4 5.46 51.88 -32.88
C GLY A 4 5.14 50.40 -32.87
N PRO A 5 4.92 49.78 -34.04
CA PRO A 5 4.43 48.38 -34.15
C PRO A 5 5.28 47.34 -33.42
N LYS A 6 6.57 47.56 -33.22
CA LYS A 6 7.44 46.65 -32.45
C LYS A 6 7.18 46.64 -30.93
N ALA A 7 6.79 47.79 -30.35
CA ALA A 7 6.44 47.89 -28.94
C ALA A 7 5.08 47.22 -28.64
N TYR A 8 4.14 47.29 -29.59
CA TYR A 8 2.84 46.62 -29.49
C TYR A 8 2.98 45.11 -29.55
N GLN A 9 3.86 44.60 -30.43
CA GLN A 9 4.13 43.15 -30.54
C GLN A 9 4.78 42.59 -29.26
N HIS A 10 5.69 43.35 -28.63
CA HIS A 10 6.28 42.93 -27.34
C HIS A 10 5.27 42.93 -26.19
N LEU A 11 4.35 43.87 -26.14
CA LEU A 11 3.29 43.90 -25.11
C LEU A 11 2.26 42.80 -25.31
N VAL A 12 1.93 42.45 -26.56
CA VAL A 12 1.02 41.33 -26.87
C VAL A 12 1.69 40.02 -26.55
N ASN A 13 2.96 39.80 -26.88
CA ASN A 13 3.71 38.60 -26.56
C ASN A 13 3.93 38.44 -25.05
N MET A 14 4.15 39.53 -24.31
CA MET A 14 4.24 39.49 -22.85
C MET A 14 2.90 39.16 -22.18
N LYS A 15 1.78 39.69 -22.68
CA LYS A 15 0.45 39.34 -22.18
C LYS A 15 0.06 37.88 -22.50
N VAL A 16 0.41 37.40 -23.70
CA VAL A 16 0.22 35.97 -24.07
C VAL A 16 1.10 35.06 -23.23
N LEU A 17 2.36 35.43 -22.95
CA LEU A 17 3.26 34.67 -22.09
C LEU A 17 2.76 34.63 -20.63
N LEU A 18 2.24 35.78 -20.11
CA LEU A 18 1.65 35.85 -18.78
C LEU A 18 0.34 35.05 -18.64
N VAL A 19 -0.47 34.99 -19.72
CA VAL A 19 -1.68 34.17 -19.75
C VAL A 19 -1.31 32.69 -19.88
N PHE A 20 -0.29 32.32 -20.66
CA PHE A 20 0.20 30.95 -20.74
C PHE A 20 0.89 30.47 -19.43
N THR A 21 1.65 31.34 -18.76
CA THR A 21 2.21 31.00 -17.44
C THR A 21 1.13 30.96 -16.35
N ALA A 22 0.08 31.76 -16.42
CA ALA A 22 -1.07 31.65 -15.50
C ALA A 22 -1.95 30.40 -15.78
N LEU A 23 -1.96 29.90 -17.02
CA LEU A 23 -2.67 28.66 -17.40
C LEU A 23 -1.83 27.39 -17.13
N LEU A 24 -0.50 27.51 -16.97
CA LEU A 24 0.40 26.41 -16.60
C LEU A 24 0.68 26.32 -15.09
N VAL A 25 0.30 27.32 -14.31
CA VAL A 25 0.06 27.20 -12.88
C VAL A 25 -1.41 26.77 -12.71
N GLY A 26 -1.77 25.64 -13.28
CA GLY A 26 -2.82 24.80 -12.75
C GLY A 26 -2.40 24.55 -11.32
N THR A 27 -2.97 25.27 -10.38
CA THR A 27 -2.85 25.02 -8.96
C THR A 27 -3.24 23.56 -8.77
N PHE A 28 -2.28 22.65 -8.64
CA PHE A 28 -2.50 21.41 -7.93
C PHE A 28 -2.80 21.83 -6.49
N SER A 29 -4.01 22.27 -6.27
CA SER A 29 -4.50 22.57 -4.94
C SER A 29 -4.64 21.20 -4.29
N GLU A 30 -3.95 21.03 -3.19
CA GLU A 30 -4.11 19.86 -2.35
C GLU A 30 -5.61 19.66 -2.03
N GLN A 31 -6.09 18.43 -2.17
CA GLN A 31 -7.46 18.08 -1.82
C GLN A 31 -7.63 18.25 -0.31
N LEU A 32 -8.63 19.03 0.08
CA LEU A 32 -9.00 19.21 1.49
C LEU A 32 -10.16 18.27 1.85
N PHE A 33 -10.13 17.81 3.10
CA PHE A 33 -11.11 16.90 3.67
C PHE A 33 -11.80 17.50 4.91
N VAL A 34 -11.98 18.82 4.90
CA VAL A 34 -12.55 19.58 6.02
C VAL A 34 -13.96 19.11 6.34
N GLY A 35 -14.14 18.59 7.55
CA GLY A 35 -15.41 18.06 8.02
C GLY A 35 -15.80 16.70 7.44
N ASP A 36 -14.98 16.09 6.57
CA ASP A 36 -15.20 14.71 6.15
C ASP A 36 -15.10 13.77 7.35
N GLN A 37 -16.03 12.82 7.45
CA GLN A 37 -16.03 11.83 8.52
C GLN A 37 -15.72 10.44 7.99
N VAL A 38 -15.16 9.61 8.86
CA VAL A 38 -15.14 8.17 8.63
C VAL A 38 -16.19 7.52 9.52
N LEU A 39 -17.18 6.89 8.89
CA LEU A 39 -18.24 6.16 9.59
C LEU A 39 -17.88 4.68 9.60
N ARG A 40 -18.09 4.04 10.75
CA ARG A 40 -18.03 2.58 10.89
C ARG A 40 -19.44 2.02 10.91
N ALA A 41 -19.85 1.37 9.82
CA ALA A 41 -21.16 0.76 9.66
C ALA A 41 -21.09 -0.76 9.91
N VAL A 42 -22.13 -1.32 10.53
CA VAL A 42 -22.22 -2.76 10.78
C VAL A 42 -23.54 -3.27 10.21
N ALA A 43 -23.46 -4.02 9.11
CA ALA A 43 -24.60 -4.72 8.53
C ALA A 43 -24.96 -5.96 9.35
N SER A 44 -26.23 -6.22 9.57
CA SER A 44 -26.73 -7.37 10.34
C SER A 44 -27.18 -8.56 9.46
N ASN A 45 -27.29 -8.35 8.15
CA ASN A 45 -27.69 -9.36 7.17
C ASN A 45 -27.13 -9.07 5.77
N GLU A 46 -27.28 -10.02 4.84
CA GLU A 46 -26.75 -9.93 3.47
C GLU A 46 -27.44 -8.82 2.64
N GLU A 47 -28.71 -8.50 2.91
CA GLU A 47 -29.41 -7.40 2.24
C GLU A 47 -28.74 -6.06 2.57
N GLN A 48 -28.41 -5.83 3.83
CA GLN A 48 -27.69 -4.63 4.25
C GLN A 48 -26.24 -4.57 3.69
N ILE A 49 -25.58 -5.71 3.51
CA ILE A 49 -24.29 -5.76 2.79
C ILE A 49 -24.45 -5.31 1.35
N ALA A 50 -25.50 -5.80 0.66
CA ALA A 50 -25.80 -5.39 -0.72
C ALA A 50 -26.09 -3.89 -0.82
N LEU A 51 -26.87 -3.33 0.12
CA LEU A 51 -27.16 -1.89 0.20
C LEU A 51 -25.90 -1.04 0.43
N LEU A 52 -24.97 -1.49 1.30
CA LEU A 52 -23.70 -0.80 1.50
C LEU A 52 -22.82 -0.82 0.23
N ARG A 53 -22.82 -1.93 -0.51
CA ARG A 53 -22.10 -2.01 -1.80
C ARG A 53 -22.73 -1.07 -2.83
N GLU A 54 -24.06 -1.04 -2.93
CA GLU A 54 -24.78 -0.10 -3.79
C GLU A 54 -24.47 1.36 -3.44
N LEU A 55 -24.38 1.68 -2.14
CA LEU A 55 -23.97 3.00 -1.67
C LEU A 55 -22.58 3.42 -2.21
N GLY A 56 -21.64 2.48 -2.27
CA GLY A 56 -20.29 2.72 -2.82
C GLY A 56 -20.26 2.96 -4.33
N GLU A 57 -21.24 2.42 -5.08
CA GLU A 57 -21.35 2.63 -6.53
C GLU A 57 -22.01 3.98 -6.88
N GLN A 58 -22.60 4.69 -5.92
CA GLN A 58 -23.23 6.00 -6.14
C GLN A 58 -22.18 7.11 -6.26
N VAL A 59 -21.74 7.39 -7.48
CA VAL A 59 -20.69 8.38 -7.79
C VAL A 59 -20.97 9.75 -7.18
N ASP A 60 -22.22 10.18 -7.13
CA ASP A 60 -22.62 11.48 -6.58
C ASP A 60 -22.39 11.61 -5.07
N LEU A 61 -22.31 10.50 -4.34
CA LEU A 61 -22.07 10.49 -2.90
C LEU A 61 -20.58 10.54 -2.57
N GLN A 62 -19.71 10.15 -3.48
CA GLN A 62 -18.25 10.15 -3.31
C GLN A 62 -17.79 9.42 -2.04
N VAL A 63 -18.50 8.35 -1.69
CA VAL A 63 -18.14 7.49 -0.57
C VAL A 63 -16.89 6.70 -0.94
N ASP A 64 -15.91 6.68 -0.03
CA ASP A 64 -14.67 5.92 -0.18
C ASP A 64 -14.61 4.86 0.92
N PHE A 65 -14.76 3.59 0.56
CA PHE A 65 -14.62 2.51 1.52
C PHE A 65 -13.15 2.30 1.88
N TRP A 66 -12.84 2.54 3.16
CA TRP A 66 -11.55 2.20 3.74
C TRP A 66 -11.49 0.73 4.13
N ARG A 67 -12.64 0.17 4.47
CA ARG A 67 -12.87 -1.26 4.70
C ARG A 67 -14.19 -1.64 4.05
N ASP A 68 -14.14 -2.55 3.09
CA ASP A 68 -15.32 -2.96 2.33
C ASP A 68 -16.35 -3.71 3.18
N PRO A 69 -17.64 -3.59 2.84
CA PRO A 69 -18.71 -4.40 3.42
C PRO A 69 -18.59 -5.85 2.94
N THR A 70 -18.27 -6.76 3.83
CA THR A 70 -17.92 -8.16 3.51
C THR A 70 -19.00 -9.15 3.88
N LYS A 71 -19.31 -9.26 5.16
CA LYS A 71 -20.30 -10.19 5.70
C LYS A 71 -20.99 -9.60 6.94
N PRO A 72 -22.23 -10.07 7.27
CA PRO A 72 -22.93 -9.60 8.44
C PRO A 72 -22.11 -9.68 9.73
N GLY A 73 -22.24 -8.64 10.56
CA GLY A 73 -21.53 -8.50 11.83
C GLY A 73 -20.08 -8.00 11.72
N ARG A 74 -19.49 -7.94 10.52
CA ARG A 74 -18.19 -7.30 10.32
C ARG A 74 -18.36 -5.82 9.98
N PRO A 75 -17.54 -4.94 10.59
CA PRO A 75 -17.62 -3.52 10.28
C PRO A 75 -17.09 -3.20 8.88
N ALA A 76 -17.77 -2.25 8.22
CA ALA A 76 -17.29 -1.55 7.04
C ALA A 76 -16.95 -0.11 7.46
N ASP A 77 -15.80 0.41 7.01
CA ASP A 77 -15.37 1.78 7.30
C ASP A 77 -15.46 2.60 6.01
N LEU A 78 -16.19 3.71 6.06
CA LEU A 78 -16.45 4.53 4.87
C LEU A 78 -16.18 6.01 5.18
N ARG A 79 -15.26 6.63 4.41
CA ARG A 79 -15.12 8.07 4.40
C ARG A 79 -16.24 8.70 3.62
N VAL A 80 -16.89 9.67 4.22
CA VAL A 80 -18.00 10.41 3.62
C VAL A 80 -17.66 11.90 3.59
N PRO A 81 -17.71 12.56 2.42
CA PRO A 81 -17.53 14.00 2.32
C PRO A 81 -18.53 14.77 3.18
N PHE A 82 -18.09 15.88 3.78
CA PHE A 82 -18.94 16.73 4.63
C PHE A 82 -20.28 17.07 3.95
N SER A 83 -20.26 17.43 2.67
CA SER A 83 -21.46 17.79 1.90
C SER A 83 -22.45 16.62 1.71
N ARG A 84 -22.03 15.38 1.94
CA ARG A 84 -22.81 14.15 1.74
C ARG A 84 -23.16 13.43 3.04
N LEU A 85 -22.61 13.86 4.17
CA LEU A 85 -22.80 13.20 5.47
C LEU A 85 -24.26 12.99 5.84
N GLN A 86 -25.09 14.02 5.68
CA GLN A 86 -26.50 13.90 6.05
C GLN A 86 -27.24 12.87 5.17
N ALA A 87 -26.97 12.86 3.85
CA ALA A 87 -27.58 11.93 2.94
C ALA A 87 -27.20 10.47 3.26
N VAL A 88 -25.90 10.23 3.52
CA VAL A 88 -25.40 8.89 3.87
C VAL A 88 -25.94 8.44 5.24
N LYS A 89 -25.95 9.31 6.25
CA LYS A 89 -26.52 8.96 7.57
C LYS A 89 -27.99 8.62 7.49
N VAL A 90 -28.79 9.40 6.77
CA VAL A 90 -30.22 9.10 6.53
C VAL A 90 -30.39 7.77 5.77
N PHE A 91 -29.54 7.50 4.79
CA PHE A 91 -29.54 6.20 4.09
C PHE A 91 -29.30 5.04 5.07
N LEU A 92 -28.25 5.11 5.91
CA LEU A 92 -27.94 4.07 6.88
C LEU A 92 -29.11 3.87 7.89
N GLU A 93 -29.63 4.96 8.43
CA GLU A 93 -30.73 4.95 9.41
C GLU A 93 -32.03 4.39 8.82
N SER A 94 -32.40 4.78 7.59
CA SER A 94 -33.61 4.32 6.92
C SER A 94 -33.58 2.82 6.59
N HIS A 95 -32.40 2.23 6.42
CA HIS A 95 -32.21 0.80 6.18
C HIS A 95 -31.86 0.03 7.46
N GLY A 96 -31.89 0.67 8.62
CA GLY A 96 -31.59 0.04 9.92
C GLY A 96 -30.15 -0.44 10.04
N ILE A 97 -29.20 0.16 9.28
CA ILE A 97 -27.76 -0.13 9.37
C ILE A 97 -27.18 0.69 10.50
N SER A 98 -26.69 0.02 11.55
CA SER A 98 -26.06 0.69 12.68
C SER A 98 -24.68 1.26 12.28
N TYR A 99 -24.34 2.45 12.77
CA TYR A 99 -23.05 3.03 12.55
C TYR A 99 -22.55 3.82 13.76
N SER A 100 -21.24 4.03 13.82
CA SER A 100 -20.58 4.97 14.73
C SER A 100 -19.62 5.86 13.94
N VAL A 101 -19.29 7.02 14.49
CA VAL A 101 -18.28 7.90 13.89
C VAL A 101 -16.90 7.44 14.39
N MET A 102 -16.08 6.97 13.46
CA MET A 102 -14.71 6.52 13.71
C MET A 102 -13.73 7.71 13.73
N ILE A 103 -13.87 8.62 12.75
CA ILE A 103 -13.09 9.86 12.65
C ILE A 103 -14.07 11.02 12.43
N GLU A 104 -14.05 12.00 13.33
CA GLU A 104 -14.98 13.14 13.31
C GLU A 104 -14.59 14.19 12.26
N ASP A 105 -13.31 14.39 12.00
CA ASP A 105 -12.78 15.32 11.00
C ASP A 105 -11.45 14.78 10.47
N VAL A 106 -11.48 14.32 9.22
CA VAL A 106 -10.31 13.75 8.52
C VAL A 106 -9.22 14.82 8.37
N GLN A 107 -9.59 16.08 8.07
CA GLN A 107 -8.60 17.15 7.88
C GLN A 107 -7.78 17.41 9.12
N HIS A 108 -8.40 17.32 10.30
CA HIS A 108 -7.69 17.52 11.56
C HIS A 108 -6.53 16.53 11.75
N LEU A 109 -6.75 15.25 11.41
CA LEU A 109 -5.70 14.22 11.47
C LEU A 109 -4.60 14.46 10.43
N LEU A 110 -4.97 14.89 9.22
CA LEU A 110 -4.01 15.24 8.16
C LEU A 110 -3.12 16.43 8.55
N ASP A 111 -3.68 17.45 9.17
CA ASP A 111 -2.93 18.60 9.64
C ASP A 111 -1.96 18.22 10.77
N GLU A 112 -2.36 17.30 11.65
CA GLU A 112 -1.49 16.76 12.71
C GLU A 112 -0.35 15.90 12.13
N GLU A 113 -0.65 15.04 11.16
CA GLU A 113 0.34 14.22 10.44
C GLU A 113 1.41 15.12 9.78
N LYS A 114 0.99 16.14 9.03
CA LYS A 114 1.89 17.13 8.41
C LYS A 114 2.75 17.87 9.42
N ARG A 115 2.13 18.34 10.50
CA ARG A 115 2.85 19.04 11.58
C ARG A 115 3.95 18.15 12.18
N THR A 116 3.62 16.89 12.44
CA THR A 116 4.55 15.90 13.00
C THR A 116 5.72 15.63 12.04
N MET A 117 5.44 15.43 10.75
CA MET A 117 6.47 15.27 9.72
C MET A 117 7.39 16.49 9.63
N MET A 118 6.84 17.71 9.66
CA MET A 118 7.66 18.94 9.63
C MET A 118 8.60 19.05 10.82
N LEU A 119 8.15 18.67 12.02
CA LEU A 119 8.98 18.66 13.22
C LEU A 119 10.08 17.60 13.13
N SER A 120 9.76 16.39 12.66
CA SER A 120 10.73 15.31 12.45
C SER A 120 11.83 15.72 11.49
N ARG A 121 11.50 16.28 10.33
CA ARG A 121 12.47 16.77 9.34
C ARG A 121 13.45 17.81 9.90
N ARG A 122 12.99 18.68 10.81
CA ARG A 122 13.88 19.64 11.49
C ARG A 122 14.90 18.93 12.39
N MET A 123 14.44 17.91 13.13
CA MET A 123 15.31 17.11 14.01
C MET A 123 16.31 16.31 13.21
N GLU A 124 15.90 15.65 12.13
CA GLU A 124 16.75 14.87 11.22
C GLU A 124 17.88 15.73 10.63
N ARG A 125 17.55 16.90 10.10
CA ARG A 125 18.52 17.84 9.56
C ARG A 125 19.54 18.31 10.61
N SER A 126 19.10 18.51 11.85
CA SER A 126 20.00 18.93 12.95
C SER A 126 20.89 17.79 13.43
N ALA A 127 20.40 16.55 13.42
CA ALA A 127 21.11 15.36 13.88
C ALA A 127 21.92 14.66 12.75
N ASN A 128 21.68 15.04 11.50
CA ASN A 128 22.15 14.34 10.30
C ASN A 128 21.89 12.82 10.37
N LYS A 129 20.67 12.45 10.76
CA LYS A 129 20.26 11.06 10.97
C LYS A 129 18.80 10.86 10.55
N PHE A 130 18.54 9.78 9.79
CA PHE A 130 17.19 9.36 9.40
C PHE A 130 16.36 8.92 10.61
N ASN A 131 15.10 9.33 10.66
CA ASN A 131 14.20 9.02 11.78
C ASN A 131 13.16 7.95 11.40
N PHE A 132 13.42 6.70 11.75
CA PHE A 132 12.50 5.58 11.49
C PHE A 132 11.13 5.69 12.19
N ALA A 133 10.95 6.63 13.12
CA ALA A 133 9.67 6.90 13.79
C ALA A 133 8.86 8.01 13.11
N SER A 134 9.12 8.32 11.85
CA SER A 134 8.42 9.34 11.07
C SER A 134 8.05 8.84 9.69
N TYR A 135 7.00 9.43 9.10
CA TYR A 135 6.69 9.26 7.69
C TYR A 135 7.60 10.14 6.81
N HIS A 136 7.98 9.64 5.64
CA HIS A 136 8.91 10.27 4.71
C HIS A 136 8.32 10.35 3.31
N THR A 137 8.80 11.29 2.49
CA THR A 137 8.45 11.35 1.07
C THR A 137 9.18 10.27 0.27
N LEU A 138 8.77 10.10 -0.98
CA LEU A 138 9.42 9.18 -1.91
C LEU A 138 10.92 9.49 -2.06
N GLU A 139 11.27 10.75 -2.23
CA GLU A 139 12.64 11.21 -2.39
C GLU A 139 13.46 10.92 -1.13
N GLU A 140 12.92 11.21 0.06
CA GLU A 140 13.58 10.94 1.34
C GLU A 140 13.82 9.43 1.55
N ILE A 141 12.89 8.56 1.12
CA ILE A 141 13.07 7.10 1.15
C ILE A 141 14.16 6.66 0.16
N TYR A 142 14.16 7.19 -1.06
CA TYR A 142 15.16 6.82 -2.08
C TYR A 142 16.56 7.28 -1.68
N ASP A 143 16.72 8.47 -1.10
CA ASP A 143 17.99 8.97 -0.56
C ASP A 143 18.47 8.10 0.62
N TRP A 144 17.54 7.65 1.48
CA TRP A 144 17.85 6.72 2.55
C TRP A 144 18.31 5.34 2.01
N MET A 145 17.67 4.82 0.96
CA MET A 145 18.10 3.56 0.32
C MET A 145 19.54 3.67 -0.19
N ASP A 146 19.93 4.82 -0.78
CA ASP A 146 21.32 5.06 -1.20
C ASP A 146 22.29 5.09 -0.02
N THR A 147 21.87 5.66 1.11
CA THR A 147 22.63 5.66 2.36
C THR A 147 22.81 4.23 2.88
N LEU A 148 21.75 3.42 2.93
CA LEU A 148 21.81 2.03 3.37
C LEU A 148 22.78 1.19 2.53
N VAL A 149 22.77 1.39 1.20
CA VAL A 149 23.72 0.71 0.28
C VAL A 149 25.15 1.16 0.55
N ALA A 150 25.36 2.45 0.79
CA ALA A 150 26.70 2.99 1.09
C ALA A 150 27.25 2.48 2.43
N ASP A 151 26.39 2.30 3.44
CA ASP A 151 26.78 1.81 4.77
C ASP A 151 27.01 0.29 4.77
N HIS A 152 26.32 -0.47 3.91
CA HIS A 152 26.41 -1.94 3.82
C HIS A 152 26.76 -2.46 2.41
N PRO A 153 27.86 -1.99 1.76
CA PRO A 153 28.14 -2.23 0.33
C PRO A 153 28.42 -3.69 -0.03
N ASN A 154 28.77 -4.53 0.96
CA ASN A 154 29.02 -5.96 0.75
C ASN A 154 27.76 -6.83 0.94
N LEU A 155 26.65 -6.26 1.40
CA LEU A 155 25.43 -6.96 1.72
C LEU A 155 24.25 -6.44 0.90
N VAL A 156 24.15 -5.11 0.73
CA VAL A 156 22.99 -4.44 0.15
C VAL A 156 23.35 -3.79 -1.17
N SER A 157 22.50 -3.99 -2.16
CA SER A 157 22.54 -3.26 -3.43
C SER A 157 21.14 -2.77 -3.83
N LYS A 158 21.09 -1.64 -4.57
CA LYS A 158 19.85 -1.08 -5.11
C LYS A 158 19.76 -1.40 -6.60
N ILE A 159 18.64 -2.02 -7.03
CA ILE A 159 18.40 -2.44 -8.41
C ILE A 159 17.18 -1.69 -8.92
N GLN A 160 17.26 -1.14 -10.12
CA GLN A 160 16.08 -0.63 -10.83
C GLN A 160 15.50 -1.76 -11.67
N ILE A 161 14.24 -2.17 -11.39
CA ILE A 161 13.55 -3.24 -12.11
C ILE A 161 12.63 -2.72 -13.22
N GLY A 162 12.34 -1.43 -13.24
CA GLY A 162 11.48 -0.79 -14.22
C GLY A 162 11.24 0.67 -13.93
N GLU A 163 10.20 1.21 -14.54
CA GLU A 163 9.69 2.56 -14.33
C GLU A 163 8.17 2.53 -14.16
N SER A 164 7.65 3.39 -13.27
CA SER A 164 6.23 3.62 -13.12
C SER A 164 5.61 4.29 -14.36
N TYR A 165 4.29 4.43 -14.34
CA TYR A 165 3.58 5.13 -15.43
C TYR A 165 4.08 6.56 -15.64
N GLU A 166 4.30 7.34 -14.58
CA GLU A 166 4.84 8.72 -14.61
C GLU A 166 6.38 8.76 -14.69
N LYS A 167 7.03 7.63 -15.01
CA LYS A 167 8.48 7.50 -15.22
C LYS A 167 9.35 7.66 -13.98
N ARG A 168 8.83 7.32 -12.81
CA ARG A 168 9.65 7.17 -11.61
C ARG A 168 10.31 5.80 -11.61
N PRO A 169 11.57 5.70 -11.17
CA PRO A 169 12.24 4.41 -11.09
C PRO A 169 11.58 3.50 -10.03
N LEU A 170 11.44 2.23 -10.35
CA LEU A 170 11.04 1.17 -9.42
C LEU A 170 12.30 0.54 -8.85
N TYR A 171 12.59 0.84 -7.58
CA TYR A 171 13.80 0.41 -6.91
C TYR A 171 13.55 -0.74 -5.95
N VAL A 172 14.41 -1.76 -6.04
CA VAL A 172 14.44 -2.90 -5.14
C VAL A 172 15.77 -2.92 -4.41
N LEU A 173 15.73 -3.08 -3.08
CA LEU A 173 16.90 -3.42 -2.28
C LEU A 173 17.13 -4.93 -2.38
N LYS A 174 18.33 -5.33 -2.80
CA LYS A 174 18.77 -6.73 -2.76
C LYS A 174 19.72 -6.92 -1.59
N PHE A 175 19.33 -7.77 -0.65
CA PHE A 175 20.21 -8.28 0.42
C PHE A 175 20.78 -9.62 -0.02
N SER A 176 22.10 -9.71 -0.13
CA SER A 176 22.79 -10.88 -0.67
C SER A 176 24.25 -10.91 -0.25
N THR A 177 24.73 -12.08 0.16
CA THR A 177 26.14 -12.32 0.42
C THR A 177 26.88 -12.86 -0.82
N GLY A 178 26.25 -12.81 -1.99
CA GLY A 178 26.79 -13.27 -3.27
C GLY A 178 26.37 -14.67 -3.66
N GLY A 179 26.80 -15.10 -4.83
CA GLY A 179 26.39 -16.37 -5.45
C GLY A 179 25.42 -16.13 -6.63
N SER A 180 25.14 -17.19 -7.39
CA SER A 180 24.26 -17.15 -8.54
C SER A 180 23.05 -18.06 -8.30
N ASN A 181 21.87 -17.60 -8.76
CA ASN A 181 20.60 -18.35 -8.72
C ASN A 181 20.25 -18.91 -7.33
N ARG A 182 20.55 -18.11 -6.28
CA ARG A 182 20.19 -18.49 -4.90
C ARG A 182 18.67 -18.49 -4.74
N PRO A 183 18.13 -19.34 -3.84
CA PRO A 183 16.75 -19.19 -3.40
C PRO A 183 16.52 -17.75 -2.93
N ALA A 184 15.38 -17.19 -3.25
CA ALA A 184 15.09 -15.81 -2.90
C ALA A 184 13.69 -15.63 -2.31
N VAL A 185 13.52 -14.56 -1.54
CA VAL A 185 12.22 -14.08 -1.09
C VAL A 185 12.00 -12.66 -1.62
N TRP A 186 10.80 -12.42 -2.12
CA TRP A 186 10.31 -11.10 -2.49
C TRP A 186 9.51 -10.50 -1.33
N LEU A 187 9.83 -9.28 -0.95
CA LEU A 187 9.07 -8.47 0.00
C LEU A 187 8.63 -7.19 -0.70
N ASP A 188 7.42 -6.76 -0.49
CA ASP A 188 6.96 -5.45 -0.95
C ASP A 188 6.08 -4.73 0.05
N THR A 189 6.09 -3.39 -0.06
CA THR A 189 5.22 -2.47 0.67
C THR A 189 4.72 -1.37 -0.26
N GLY A 190 3.66 -0.67 0.14
CA GLY A 190 3.22 0.53 -0.55
C GLY A 190 2.61 0.32 -1.93
N ILE A 191 2.08 -0.86 -2.23
CA ILE A 191 1.32 -1.10 -3.46
C ILE A 191 0.08 -0.22 -3.52
N HIS A 192 -0.60 -0.01 -2.36
CA HIS A 192 -1.61 1.03 -2.20
C HIS A 192 -0.98 2.26 -1.55
N SER A 193 -0.99 3.35 -2.25
CA SER A 193 -0.19 4.54 -1.91
C SER A 193 -0.56 5.23 -0.60
N ARG A 194 -1.82 5.14 -0.15
CA ARG A 194 -2.32 5.75 1.10
C ARG A 194 -1.93 5.02 2.38
N GLU A 195 -1.40 3.82 2.28
CA GLU A 195 -1.07 2.92 3.39
C GLU A 195 0.34 3.21 3.95
N TRP A 196 0.59 4.43 4.39
CA TRP A 196 1.92 4.95 4.72
C TRP A 196 2.69 4.17 5.79
N VAL A 197 1.99 3.52 6.72
CA VAL A 197 2.65 2.68 7.74
C VAL A 197 3.38 1.49 7.11
N THR A 198 2.98 1.05 5.91
CA THR A 198 3.62 -0.07 5.24
C THR A 198 5.00 0.31 4.73
N GLN A 199 5.16 1.44 4.02
CA GLN A 199 6.46 1.94 3.59
C GLN A 199 7.36 2.24 4.78
N ALA A 200 6.82 2.86 5.85
CA ALA A 200 7.58 3.14 7.06
C ALA A 200 8.07 1.86 7.76
N THR A 201 7.22 0.82 7.84
CA THR A 201 7.59 -0.50 8.34
C THR A 201 8.63 -1.16 7.43
N GLY A 202 8.49 -1.01 6.11
CA GLY A 202 9.44 -1.52 5.13
C GLY A 202 10.84 -0.92 5.29
N VAL A 203 10.92 0.40 5.44
CA VAL A 203 12.18 1.12 5.71
C VAL A 203 12.82 0.61 7.01
N TRP A 204 12.07 0.49 8.09
CA TRP A 204 12.56 -0.03 9.36
C TRP A 204 13.04 -1.48 9.23
N THR A 205 12.29 -2.33 8.55
CA THR A 205 12.61 -3.75 8.33
C THR A 205 13.87 -3.93 7.50
N ALA A 206 14.03 -3.16 6.42
CA ALA A 206 15.23 -3.18 5.58
C ALA A 206 16.48 -2.74 6.35
N ASN A 207 16.36 -1.70 7.18
CA ASN A 207 17.45 -1.29 8.08
C ASN A 207 17.80 -2.40 9.07
N LYS A 208 16.80 -3.04 9.67
CA LYS A 208 17.01 -4.11 10.64
C LYS A 208 17.69 -5.33 10.00
N LEU A 209 17.31 -5.73 8.79
CA LEU A 209 18.00 -6.79 8.04
C LEU A 209 19.49 -6.49 7.86
N ALA A 210 19.83 -5.25 7.53
CA ALA A 210 21.22 -4.84 7.33
C ALA A 210 22.03 -4.78 8.63
N GLU A 211 21.44 -4.20 9.69
CA GLU A 211 22.10 -4.04 10.99
C GLU A 211 22.28 -5.37 11.75
N ASP A 212 21.32 -6.30 11.62
CA ASP A 212 21.36 -7.59 12.31
C ASP A 212 22.30 -8.59 11.63
N TYR A 213 22.65 -8.41 10.36
CA TYR A 213 23.59 -9.28 9.68
C TYR A 213 24.97 -9.24 10.36
N GLY A 214 25.51 -10.41 10.72
CA GLY A 214 26.74 -10.56 11.48
C GLY A 214 26.58 -10.38 13.01
N HIS A 215 25.39 -9.97 13.47
CA HIS A 215 25.08 -9.76 14.89
C HIS A 215 23.98 -10.70 15.40
N ASP A 216 22.93 -10.91 14.63
CA ASP A 216 21.89 -11.92 14.91
C ASP A 216 22.19 -13.20 14.12
N PRO A 217 22.35 -14.37 14.79
CA PRO A 217 22.67 -15.63 14.11
C PRO A 217 21.59 -16.09 13.13
N THR A 218 20.30 -15.78 13.38
CA THR A 218 19.18 -16.17 12.52
C THR A 218 19.21 -15.37 11.23
N VAL A 219 19.32 -14.05 11.33
CA VAL A 219 19.40 -13.15 10.15
C VAL A 219 20.66 -13.43 9.34
N THR A 220 21.80 -13.69 10.03
CA THR A 220 23.06 -14.04 9.36
C THR A 220 22.91 -15.34 8.58
N SER A 221 22.39 -16.42 9.21
CA SER A 221 22.15 -17.70 8.53
C SER A 221 21.20 -17.55 7.33
N LEU A 222 20.14 -16.74 7.47
CA LEU A 222 19.19 -16.48 6.40
C LEU A 222 19.87 -15.84 5.19
N LEU A 223 20.59 -14.74 5.39
CA LEU A 223 21.24 -13.97 4.31
C LEU A 223 22.46 -14.68 3.72
N ASP A 224 23.09 -15.61 4.47
CA ASP A 224 24.14 -16.46 3.95
C ASP A 224 23.63 -17.55 2.99
N THR A 225 22.35 -17.88 3.02
CA THR A 225 21.76 -18.96 2.22
C THR A 225 20.75 -18.50 1.18
N MET A 226 20.11 -17.35 1.39
CA MET A 226 19.02 -16.82 0.53
C MET A 226 19.27 -15.36 0.20
N ASP A 227 18.73 -14.94 -0.93
CA ASP A 227 18.64 -13.51 -1.29
C ASP A 227 17.27 -12.97 -0.84
N ILE A 228 17.23 -11.72 -0.39
CA ILE A 228 15.98 -10.99 -0.16
C ILE A 228 15.93 -9.81 -1.12
N PHE A 229 14.85 -9.75 -1.89
CA PHE A 229 14.50 -8.61 -2.75
C PHE A 229 13.38 -7.83 -2.07
N PHE A 230 13.61 -6.56 -1.76
CA PHE A 230 12.65 -5.74 -1.03
C PHE A 230 12.33 -4.45 -1.77
N GLU A 231 11.09 -4.35 -2.27
CA GLU A 231 10.54 -3.15 -2.89
C GLU A 231 9.77 -2.34 -1.84
N ILE A 232 10.37 -1.23 -1.38
CA ILE A 232 9.79 -0.40 -0.29
C ILE A 232 8.60 0.44 -0.79
N VAL A 233 8.62 0.89 -2.04
CA VAL A 233 7.57 1.73 -2.62
C VAL A 233 7.17 1.16 -3.99
N THR A 234 6.24 0.24 -3.97
CA THR A 234 5.75 -0.44 -5.19
C THR A 234 4.95 0.49 -6.12
N ASN A 235 4.25 1.47 -5.56
CA ASN A 235 3.47 2.47 -6.31
C ASN A 235 4.02 3.88 -6.07
N PRO A 236 5.17 4.24 -6.67
CA PRO A 236 5.80 5.53 -6.41
C PRO A 236 5.00 6.72 -6.93
N ASP A 237 4.23 6.56 -8.02
CA ASP A 237 3.40 7.63 -8.58
C ASP A 237 2.24 7.97 -7.63
N GLY A 238 1.50 6.96 -7.19
CA GLY A 238 0.45 7.14 -6.21
C GLY A 238 1.00 7.68 -4.88
N PHE A 239 2.15 7.19 -4.43
CA PHE A 239 2.78 7.63 -3.19
C PHE A 239 3.21 9.10 -3.25
N ALA A 240 3.87 9.55 -4.32
CA ALA A 240 4.19 10.96 -4.54
C ALA A 240 2.92 11.82 -4.61
N PHE A 241 1.84 11.29 -5.20
CA PHE A 241 0.55 11.98 -5.28
C PHE A 241 -0.13 12.12 -3.91
N THR A 242 0.07 11.15 -2.98
CA THR A 242 -0.44 11.28 -1.59
C THR A 242 0.25 12.38 -0.81
N HIS A 243 1.50 12.71 -1.13
CA HIS A 243 2.24 13.80 -0.47
C HIS A 243 1.98 15.17 -1.08
N SER A 244 1.56 15.23 -2.34
CA SER A 244 1.44 16.50 -3.08
C SER A 244 0.01 16.98 -3.31
N SER A 245 -0.96 16.05 -3.37
CA SER A 245 -2.30 16.39 -3.87
C SER A 245 -3.44 15.72 -3.11
N ASN A 246 -3.44 14.39 -2.96
CA ASN A 246 -4.51 13.65 -2.29
C ASN A 246 -3.96 12.58 -1.38
N ARG A 247 -3.89 12.87 -0.07
CA ARG A 247 -3.37 11.94 0.96
C ARG A 247 -4.05 10.56 0.97
N LEU A 248 -5.31 10.49 0.54
CA LEU A 248 -6.11 9.27 0.55
C LEU A 248 -6.11 8.52 -0.79
N TRP A 249 -5.24 8.88 -1.72
CA TRP A 249 -5.10 8.21 -3.00
C TRP A 249 -4.60 6.78 -2.83
N ARG A 250 -5.28 5.81 -3.48
CA ARG A 250 -4.98 4.37 -3.40
C ARG A 250 -4.25 3.83 -4.64
N LYS A 251 -4.80 4.14 -5.82
CA LYS A 251 -4.48 3.52 -7.11
C LYS A 251 -3.15 3.97 -7.70
N THR A 252 -2.76 3.39 -8.84
CA THR A 252 -1.72 3.92 -9.73
C THR A 252 -2.14 5.28 -10.30
N ARG A 253 -1.31 5.85 -11.20
CA ARG A 253 -1.63 7.14 -11.83
C ARG A 253 -1.82 7.02 -13.35
N SER A 254 -2.01 5.82 -13.89
CA SER A 254 -2.23 5.56 -15.31
C SER A 254 -3.52 6.21 -15.81
N ILE A 255 -3.52 6.67 -17.07
CA ILE A 255 -4.69 7.26 -17.72
C ILE A 255 -5.56 6.14 -18.30
N ASN A 256 -6.84 6.15 -17.97
CA ASN A 256 -7.82 5.20 -18.48
C ASN A 256 -8.48 5.73 -19.75
N ALA A 257 -8.27 5.06 -20.89
CA ALA A 257 -8.85 5.49 -22.17
C ALA A 257 -10.38 5.54 -22.11
N GLY A 258 -10.94 6.68 -22.49
CA GLY A 258 -12.41 6.89 -22.49
C GLY A 258 -13.01 7.22 -21.13
N SER A 259 -12.20 7.42 -20.09
CA SER A 259 -12.65 7.84 -18.76
C SER A 259 -11.87 9.06 -18.26
N SER A 260 -12.53 9.89 -17.44
CA SER A 260 -11.86 10.95 -16.68
C SER A 260 -11.24 10.46 -15.38
N CYS A 261 -11.56 9.24 -14.95
CA CYS A 261 -11.01 8.64 -13.75
C CYS A 261 -9.62 8.06 -14.01
N ILE A 262 -8.71 8.28 -13.07
CA ILE A 262 -7.29 7.95 -13.18
C ILE A 262 -6.98 6.72 -12.33
N GLY A 263 -6.02 5.92 -12.80
CA GLY A 263 -5.40 4.84 -12.05
C GLY A 263 -6.18 3.53 -12.04
N VAL A 264 -5.45 2.50 -11.70
CA VAL A 264 -5.89 1.12 -11.53
C VAL A 264 -5.53 0.70 -10.10
N ASP A 265 -6.33 -0.15 -9.47
CA ASP A 265 -5.93 -0.83 -8.24
C ASP A 265 -4.82 -1.84 -8.56
N PRO A 266 -3.57 -1.59 -8.20
CA PRO A 266 -2.47 -2.46 -8.59
C PRO A 266 -2.57 -3.85 -7.92
N ASN A 267 -3.31 -4.00 -6.81
CA ASN A 267 -3.59 -5.31 -6.20
C ASN A 267 -4.93 -5.92 -6.67
N ARG A 268 -5.39 -5.54 -7.87
CA ARG A 268 -6.44 -6.18 -8.67
C ARG A 268 -5.98 -6.45 -10.12
N ASN A 269 -4.72 -6.12 -10.42
CA ASN A 269 -4.19 -6.12 -11.80
C ASN A 269 -3.32 -7.35 -12.14
N TRP A 270 -3.23 -8.33 -11.24
CA TRP A 270 -2.44 -9.55 -11.47
C TRP A 270 -3.25 -10.62 -12.22
N ASP A 271 -2.56 -11.50 -12.96
CA ASP A 271 -3.18 -12.61 -13.71
C ASP A 271 -3.47 -13.82 -12.79
N ALA A 272 -4.40 -13.63 -11.86
CA ALA A 272 -4.94 -14.66 -10.98
C ALA A 272 -6.42 -14.38 -10.73
N GLY A 273 -7.31 -15.09 -11.40
CA GLY A 273 -8.74 -14.79 -11.39
C GLY A 273 -9.06 -13.38 -11.87
N PHE A 274 -8.27 -12.83 -12.78
CA PHE A 274 -8.41 -11.44 -13.25
C PHE A 274 -9.82 -11.11 -13.72
N GLY A 275 -10.40 -10.04 -13.16
CA GLY A 275 -11.76 -9.59 -13.48
C GLY A 275 -12.89 -10.35 -12.78
N ASP A 276 -12.56 -11.33 -11.94
CA ASP A 276 -13.55 -12.06 -11.13
C ASP A 276 -14.03 -11.24 -9.92
N ALA A 277 -14.84 -11.87 -9.07
CA ALA A 277 -15.44 -11.25 -7.89
C ALA A 277 -14.40 -10.60 -6.95
N GLY A 278 -14.75 -9.43 -6.43
CA GLY A 278 -13.85 -8.62 -5.57
C GLY A 278 -12.97 -7.65 -6.35
N SER A 279 -13.21 -7.51 -7.67
CA SER A 279 -12.65 -6.45 -8.50
C SER A 279 -13.75 -5.73 -9.29
N SER A 280 -13.47 -4.56 -9.84
CA SER A 280 -14.41 -3.74 -10.60
C SER A 280 -13.89 -3.47 -12.00
N SER A 281 -14.79 -3.48 -13.00
CA SER A 281 -14.50 -3.03 -14.37
C SER A 281 -14.74 -1.52 -14.56
N ASN A 282 -15.20 -0.80 -13.54
CA ASN A 282 -15.43 0.65 -13.59
C ASN A 282 -14.13 1.40 -13.26
N PRO A 283 -13.56 2.20 -14.19
CA PRO A 283 -12.33 2.98 -13.93
C PRO A 283 -12.42 3.95 -12.74
N CYS A 284 -13.63 4.33 -12.34
CA CYS A 284 -13.85 5.24 -11.20
C CYS A 284 -13.88 4.51 -9.85
N SER A 285 -13.94 3.18 -9.85
CA SER A 285 -13.88 2.38 -8.62
C SER A 285 -12.47 2.37 -8.03
N GLU A 286 -12.38 2.32 -6.69
CA GLU A 286 -11.12 2.14 -5.98
C GLU A 286 -10.54 0.71 -6.16
N THR A 287 -11.35 -0.26 -6.61
CA THR A 287 -10.96 -1.64 -6.90
C THR A 287 -10.93 -1.95 -8.40
N TYR A 288 -10.76 -0.93 -9.25
CA TYR A 288 -10.68 -1.10 -10.70
C TYR A 288 -9.48 -1.94 -11.10
N HIS A 289 -9.72 -3.07 -11.79
CA HIS A 289 -8.71 -4.06 -12.15
C HIS A 289 -7.84 -3.68 -13.36
N GLY A 290 -8.15 -2.57 -14.06
CA GLY A 290 -7.46 -2.22 -15.30
C GLY A 290 -8.06 -2.87 -16.56
N PRO A 291 -7.56 -2.50 -17.75
CA PRO A 291 -8.08 -3.00 -19.02
C PRO A 291 -7.68 -4.47 -19.31
N TYR A 292 -6.60 -4.95 -18.75
CA TYR A 292 -6.10 -6.33 -18.84
C TYR A 292 -5.10 -6.61 -17.70
N ALA A 293 -4.85 -7.87 -17.42
CA ALA A 293 -3.90 -8.27 -16.39
C ALA A 293 -2.48 -7.77 -16.72
N HIS A 294 -1.78 -7.25 -15.69
CA HIS A 294 -0.46 -6.63 -15.83
C HIS A 294 -0.46 -5.39 -16.75
N SER A 295 -1.58 -4.66 -16.81
CA SER A 295 -1.64 -3.39 -17.55
C SER A 295 -0.78 -2.31 -16.91
N GLU A 296 -0.58 -2.38 -15.60
CA GLU A 296 0.21 -1.41 -14.85
C GLU A 296 1.71 -1.74 -14.95
N SER A 297 2.52 -0.73 -15.26
CA SER A 297 3.97 -0.89 -15.41
C SER A 297 4.63 -1.35 -14.11
N GLU A 298 4.13 -0.91 -12.98
CA GLU A 298 4.55 -1.29 -11.64
C GLU A 298 4.36 -2.80 -11.43
N VAL A 299 3.17 -3.31 -11.70
CA VAL A 299 2.86 -4.74 -11.60
C VAL A 299 3.67 -5.57 -12.59
N LYS A 300 3.73 -5.12 -13.86
CA LYS A 300 4.47 -5.84 -14.91
C LYS A 300 5.96 -5.95 -14.58
N SER A 301 6.57 -4.91 -14.03
CA SER A 301 7.99 -4.92 -13.67
C SER A 301 8.32 -5.97 -12.61
N ILE A 302 7.44 -6.15 -11.62
CA ILE A 302 7.60 -7.19 -10.58
C ILE A 302 7.43 -8.59 -11.21
N VAL A 303 6.39 -8.77 -12.04
CA VAL A 303 6.14 -10.03 -12.75
C VAL A 303 7.36 -10.44 -13.56
N ASP A 304 7.86 -9.54 -14.41
CA ASP A 304 9.02 -9.79 -15.27
C ASP A 304 10.28 -10.12 -14.43
N PHE A 305 10.47 -9.41 -13.31
CA PHE A 305 11.60 -9.64 -12.42
C PHE A 305 11.54 -11.01 -11.73
N ILE A 306 10.41 -11.36 -11.11
CA ILE A 306 10.23 -12.63 -10.41
C ILE A 306 10.36 -13.81 -11.38
N GLN A 307 9.73 -13.74 -12.56
CA GLN A 307 9.81 -14.78 -13.58
C GLN A 307 11.22 -14.93 -14.15
N SER A 308 11.95 -13.81 -14.36
CA SER A 308 13.32 -13.87 -14.89
C SER A 308 14.31 -14.43 -13.85
N HIS A 309 14.09 -14.19 -12.56
CA HIS A 309 14.90 -14.77 -11.48
C HIS A 309 14.72 -16.29 -11.39
N GLY A 310 13.48 -16.78 -11.51
CA GLY A 310 13.13 -18.19 -11.63
C GLY A 310 13.34 -19.04 -10.37
N ASN A 311 13.83 -18.48 -9.26
CA ASN A 311 14.09 -19.21 -8.00
C ASN A 311 13.58 -18.42 -6.75
N VAL A 312 12.47 -17.70 -6.90
CA VAL A 312 11.76 -17.06 -5.78
C VAL A 312 10.93 -18.11 -5.06
N LYS A 313 11.15 -18.29 -3.77
CA LYS A 313 10.51 -19.32 -2.92
C LYS A 313 9.45 -18.77 -1.99
N GLY A 314 9.46 -17.48 -1.75
CA GLY A 314 8.46 -16.79 -0.95
C GLY A 314 8.18 -15.40 -1.44
N LEU A 315 6.96 -14.93 -1.18
CA LEU A 315 6.51 -13.58 -1.42
C LEU A 315 5.70 -13.08 -0.23
N VAL A 316 6.04 -11.91 0.30
CA VAL A 316 5.27 -11.27 1.37
C VAL A 316 4.95 -9.83 0.94
N SER A 317 3.66 -9.56 0.73
CA SER A 317 3.14 -8.22 0.42
C SER A 317 2.55 -7.60 1.69
N ILE A 318 2.97 -6.37 2.01
CA ILE A 318 2.62 -5.73 3.28
C ILE A 318 1.69 -4.55 3.03
N HIS A 319 0.46 -4.70 3.54
CA HIS A 319 -0.65 -3.75 3.45
C HIS A 319 -1.01 -3.17 4.81
N SER A 320 -1.92 -2.21 4.83
CA SER A 320 -2.67 -1.76 6.00
C SER A 320 -4.08 -1.30 5.55
N TYR A 321 -5.06 -1.44 6.42
CA TYR A 321 -5.06 -1.80 7.81
C TYR A 321 -6.07 -2.91 8.11
N SER A 322 -5.97 -3.60 9.17
CA SER A 322 -7.00 -4.48 9.79
C SER A 322 -6.41 -5.55 10.72
N GLN A 323 -5.09 -5.60 10.89
CA GLN A 323 -4.39 -6.59 11.71
C GLN A 323 -4.70 -8.03 11.27
N MET A 324 -4.23 -8.40 10.08
CA MET A 324 -4.42 -9.72 9.50
C MET A 324 -3.13 -10.24 8.89
N LEU A 325 -2.98 -11.57 8.88
CA LEU A 325 -1.98 -12.31 8.10
C LEU A 325 -2.68 -13.35 7.25
N MET A 326 -2.62 -13.18 5.94
CA MET A 326 -3.41 -13.99 5.01
C MET A 326 -2.54 -14.64 3.94
N PHE A 327 -3.12 -15.68 3.30
CA PHE A 327 -2.48 -16.47 2.26
C PHE A 327 -3.52 -16.87 1.18
N PRO A 328 -3.13 -17.48 0.05
CA PRO A 328 -4.04 -17.86 -1.01
C PRO A 328 -5.13 -18.84 -0.56
N TYR A 329 -6.32 -18.76 -1.15
CA TYR A 329 -6.66 -17.90 -2.27
C TYR A 329 -7.56 -16.74 -1.85
N GLY A 330 -7.49 -15.63 -2.62
CA GLY A 330 -8.43 -14.52 -2.53
C GLY A 330 -9.57 -14.66 -3.54
N TYR A 331 -9.30 -15.03 -4.80
CA TYR A 331 -10.32 -15.04 -5.85
C TYR A 331 -11.28 -16.25 -5.78
N LYS A 332 -10.96 -17.28 -5.02
CA LYS A 332 -11.79 -18.49 -4.85
C LYS A 332 -11.76 -19.01 -3.42
N ARG A 333 -12.83 -19.71 -3.00
CA ARG A 333 -12.93 -20.31 -1.67
C ARG A 333 -12.36 -21.74 -1.59
N THR A 334 -11.94 -22.31 -2.73
CA THR A 334 -11.27 -23.61 -2.72
C THR A 334 -9.93 -23.47 -2.03
N PRO A 335 -9.63 -24.29 -1.00
CA PRO A 335 -8.33 -24.24 -0.33
C PRO A 335 -7.17 -24.44 -1.30
N ALA A 336 -6.06 -23.75 -1.06
CA ALA A 336 -4.81 -23.99 -1.77
C ALA A 336 -4.29 -25.41 -1.47
N PRO A 337 -3.57 -26.06 -2.39
CA PRO A 337 -2.95 -27.37 -2.14
C PRO A 337 -2.13 -27.45 -0.84
N ASP A 338 -1.40 -26.38 -0.52
CA ASP A 338 -0.57 -26.27 0.68
C ASP A 338 -1.27 -25.57 1.86
N HIS A 339 -2.61 -25.51 1.85
CA HIS A 339 -3.40 -24.74 2.81
C HIS A 339 -3.03 -25.00 4.28
N GLU A 340 -2.89 -26.26 4.66
CA GLU A 340 -2.61 -26.63 6.05
C GLU A 340 -1.25 -26.08 6.51
N GLU A 341 -0.21 -26.23 5.69
CA GLU A 341 1.12 -25.73 6.01
C GLU A 341 1.14 -24.20 6.08
N LEU A 342 0.50 -23.50 5.09
CA LEU A 342 0.40 -22.05 5.08
C LEU A 342 -0.37 -21.54 6.31
N ASN A 343 -1.44 -22.23 6.71
CA ASN A 343 -2.25 -21.87 7.88
C ASN A 343 -1.49 -22.04 9.20
N GLU A 344 -0.77 -23.15 9.39
CA GLU A 344 0.01 -23.39 10.62
C GLU A 344 1.18 -22.40 10.74
N LEU A 345 1.83 -22.04 9.62
CA LEU A 345 2.87 -21.02 9.62
C LEU A 345 2.29 -19.64 9.93
N ALA A 346 1.15 -19.27 9.33
CA ALA A 346 0.47 -18.01 9.65
C ALA A 346 0.08 -17.93 11.13
N LYS A 347 -0.46 -19.02 11.69
CA LYS A 347 -0.80 -19.12 13.12
C LYS A 347 0.40 -18.92 14.03
N LYS A 348 1.54 -19.56 13.71
CA LYS A 348 2.79 -19.36 14.47
C LYS A 348 3.21 -17.91 14.41
N ALA A 349 3.28 -17.34 13.21
CA ALA A 349 3.72 -15.97 12.97
C ALA A 349 2.88 -14.93 13.74
N VAL A 350 1.54 -15.05 13.73
CA VAL A 350 0.68 -14.12 14.48
C VAL A 350 0.79 -14.29 15.99
N ASN A 351 1.09 -15.49 16.49
CA ASN A 351 1.34 -15.71 17.91
C ASN A 351 2.65 -15.05 18.37
N ASP A 352 3.71 -15.14 17.58
CA ASP A 352 4.99 -14.51 17.89
C ASP A 352 4.91 -12.97 17.74
N LEU A 353 4.12 -12.46 16.80
CA LEU A 353 3.75 -11.05 16.72
C LEU A 353 3.03 -10.61 18.01
N ALA A 354 2.02 -11.34 18.44
CA ALA A 354 1.22 -11.01 19.62
C ALA A 354 2.06 -11.04 20.92
N ALA A 355 3.09 -11.88 20.97
CA ALA A 355 3.99 -11.97 22.13
C ALA A 355 4.76 -10.66 22.41
N VAL A 356 4.89 -9.75 21.43
CA VAL A 356 5.63 -8.50 21.59
C VAL A 356 4.84 -7.47 22.41
N TYR A 357 3.60 -7.16 22.01
CA TYR A 357 2.77 -6.13 22.64
C TYR A 357 1.33 -6.57 22.93
N GLY A 358 0.98 -7.82 22.70
CA GLY A 358 -0.38 -8.32 22.83
C GLY A 358 -1.31 -7.91 21.69
N THR A 359 -0.77 -7.50 20.56
CA THR A 359 -1.56 -7.11 19.40
C THR A 359 -2.08 -8.36 18.69
N GLU A 360 -3.41 -8.51 18.63
CA GLU A 360 -4.02 -9.69 18.02
C GLU A 360 -4.20 -9.48 16.51
N TYR A 361 -3.78 -10.47 15.71
CA TYR A 361 -3.99 -10.56 14.27
C TYR A 361 -4.89 -11.76 13.93
N THR A 362 -5.84 -11.56 13.03
CA THR A 362 -6.60 -12.64 12.42
C THR A 362 -5.76 -13.27 11.29
N TYR A 363 -5.89 -14.58 11.06
CA TYR A 363 -5.19 -15.25 9.97
C TYR A 363 -6.09 -16.26 9.23
N GLY A 364 -5.71 -16.61 8.00
CA GLY A 364 -6.44 -17.55 7.15
C GLY A 364 -6.31 -17.23 5.65
N SER A 365 -7.05 -17.94 4.81
CA SER A 365 -7.13 -17.59 3.39
C SER A 365 -7.79 -16.21 3.21
N ILE A 366 -7.38 -15.44 2.19
CA ILE A 366 -7.94 -14.12 1.91
C ILE A 366 -9.47 -14.20 1.76
N ALA A 367 -9.96 -15.15 0.95
CA ALA A 367 -11.39 -15.30 0.65
C ALA A 367 -12.25 -15.58 1.90
N ASP A 368 -11.73 -16.26 2.92
CA ASP A 368 -12.45 -16.57 4.15
C ASP A 368 -12.23 -15.52 5.24
N THR A 369 -11.06 -14.87 5.23
CA THR A 369 -10.67 -13.90 6.25
C THR A 369 -11.23 -12.51 5.96
N ILE A 370 -11.20 -12.05 4.70
CA ILE A 370 -11.77 -10.76 4.30
C ILE A 370 -12.98 -10.97 3.40
N TYR A 371 -12.76 -11.19 2.09
CA TYR A 371 -13.76 -11.32 1.03
C TYR A 371 -13.09 -11.92 -0.22
N LEU A 372 -13.90 -12.23 -1.25
CA LEU A 372 -13.33 -12.62 -2.55
C LEU A 372 -12.61 -11.41 -3.18
N ALA A 373 -11.33 -11.56 -3.44
CA ALA A 373 -10.46 -10.55 -4.03
C ALA A 373 -9.69 -11.15 -5.20
N ALA A 374 -10.09 -10.81 -6.41
CA ALA A 374 -9.47 -11.28 -7.63
C ALA A 374 -8.30 -10.40 -8.07
N GLY A 375 -7.33 -10.97 -8.77
CA GLY A 375 -6.20 -10.24 -9.32
C GLY A 375 -5.19 -9.76 -8.27
N THR A 376 -4.99 -10.53 -7.20
CA THR A 376 -4.06 -10.18 -6.11
C THR A 376 -2.65 -10.70 -6.34
N THR A 377 -1.66 -9.98 -5.78
CA THR A 377 -0.24 -10.34 -5.82
C THR A 377 0.02 -11.75 -5.32
N VAL A 378 -0.54 -12.11 -4.17
CA VAL A 378 -0.25 -13.39 -3.51
C VAL A 378 -0.86 -14.59 -4.22
N ASP A 379 -2.05 -14.43 -4.83
CA ASP A 379 -2.65 -15.49 -5.62
C ASP A 379 -1.84 -15.74 -6.89
N TRP A 380 -1.43 -14.66 -7.59
CA TRP A 380 -0.57 -14.77 -8.74
C TRP A 380 0.78 -15.44 -8.41
N ALA A 381 1.42 -15.03 -7.34
CA ALA A 381 2.69 -15.60 -6.91
C ALA A 381 2.55 -17.11 -6.64
N TYR A 382 1.53 -17.51 -5.91
CA TYR A 382 1.27 -18.92 -5.61
C TYR A 382 1.01 -19.74 -6.88
N GLU A 383 0.18 -19.25 -7.80
CA GLU A 383 -0.12 -19.93 -9.07
C GLU A 383 1.10 -20.00 -10.01
N ASN A 384 2.09 -19.11 -9.84
CA ASN A 384 3.36 -19.12 -10.57
C ASN A 384 4.50 -19.85 -9.81
N GLY A 385 4.17 -20.68 -8.83
CA GLY A 385 5.09 -21.59 -8.16
C GLY A 385 5.84 -20.99 -6.96
N VAL A 386 5.42 -19.82 -6.46
CA VAL A 386 5.91 -19.24 -5.21
C VAL A 386 5.03 -19.74 -4.06
N LYS A 387 5.36 -20.90 -3.49
CA LYS A 387 4.53 -21.60 -2.50
C LYS A 387 4.20 -20.75 -1.27
N TYR A 388 5.20 -20.09 -0.69
CA TYR A 388 5.03 -19.32 0.55
C TYR A 388 4.64 -17.88 0.22
N SER A 389 3.37 -17.67 -0.15
CA SER A 389 2.83 -16.38 -0.51
C SER A 389 1.91 -15.85 0.58
N TYR A 390 2.25 -14.70 1.18
CA TYR A 390 1.53 -14.10 2.29
C TYR A 390 1.26 -12.62 2.07
N THR A 391 0.19 -12.12 2.71
CA THR A 391 -0.07 -10.70 2.81
C THR A 391 -0.39 -10.31 4.26
N PHE A 392 0.26 -9.25 4.74
CA PHE A 392 -0.08 -8.60 6.00
C PHE A 392 -1.06 -7.46 5.76
N GLU A 393 -1.99 -7.29 6.68
CA GLU A 393 -2.70 -6.05 6.94
C GLU A 393 -2.24 -5.55 8.32
N LEU A 394 -1.43 -4.50 8.36
CA LEU A 394 -0.84 -3.98 9.60
C LEU A 394 -1.86 -3.28 10.50
N ARG A 395 -1.40 -2.60 11.58
CA ARG A 395 -2.21 -1.76 12.44
C ARG A 395 -2.97 -0.71 11.64
N ASP A 396 -4.15 -0.31 12.09
CA ASP A 396 -4.85 -0.72 13.30
C ASP A 396 -6.13 -1.51 12.97
N THR A 397 -7.05 -1.64 13.93
CA THR A 397 -8.37 -2.24 13.66
C THR A 397 -9.45 -1.20 13.34
N GLY A 398 -9.04 0.07 13.08
CA GLY A 398 -9.91 1.14 12.62
C GLY A 398 -10.26 2.20 13.67
N ARG A 399 -9.30 2.61 14.51
CA ARG A 399 -9.37 3.87 15.23
C ARG A 399 -8.86 5.04 14.38
N TYR A 400 -7.79 4.78 13.61
CA TYR A 400 -7.13 5.74 12.75
C TYR A 400 -7.16 5.33 11.27
N GLY A 401 -7.23 4.01 10.97
CA GLY A 401 -7.20 3.47 9.62
C GLY A 401 -5.92 3.88 8.88
N PHE A 402 -6.06 4.48 7.69
CA PHE A 402 -4.92 4.94 6.89
C PHE A 402 -4.15 6.14 7.49
N LEU A 403 -4.71 6.79 8.51
CA LEU A 403 -4.11 7.96 9.17
C LEU A 403 -3.46 7.59 10.51
N LEU A 404 -2.80 6.42 10.54
CA LEU A 404 -2.13 5.92 11.74
C LEU A 404 -1.06 6.91 12.20
N PRO A 405 -1.07 7.38 13.48
CA PRO A 405 -0.06 8.30 13.97
C PRO A 405 1.36 7.75 13.86
N SER A 406 2.33 8.59 13.54
CA SER A 406 3.75 8.18 13.39
C SER A 406 4.34 7.53 14.66
N SER A 407 3.79 7.81 15.85
CA SER A 407 4.15 7.13 17.10
C SER A 407 3.86 5.62 17.08
N GLN A 408 3.03 5.15 16.15
CA GLN A 408 2.72 3.73 15.96
C GLN A 408 3.65 3.01 14.97
N ILE A 409 4.53 3.72 14.25
CA ILE A 409 5.43 3.12 13.26
C ILE A 409 6.35 2.09 13.93
N ILE A 410 7.11 2.50 14.95
CA ILE A 410 8.06 1.61 15.64
C ILE A 410 7.35 0.44 16.31
N PRO A 411 6.25 0.62 17.07
CA PRO A 411 5.49 -0.52 17.60
C PRO A 411 5.01 -1.49 16.51
N THR A 412 4.47 -0.98 15.39
CA THR A 412 4.01 -1.82 14.28
C THR A 412 5.16 -2.61 13.67
N ALA A 413 6.27 -1.96 13.33
CA ALA A 413 7.43 -2.61 12.75
C ALA A 413 8.06 -3.66 13.70
N THR A 414 8.15 -3.31 14.99
CA THR A 414 8.75 -4.19 16.01
C THR A 414 7.94 -5.46 16.21
N GLU A 415 6.60 -5.39 16.23
CA GLU A 415 5.77 -6.58 16.39
C GLU A 415 5.65 -7.40 15.10
N THR A 416 5.72 -6.76 13.93
CA THR A 416 5.68 -7.46 12.64
C THR A 416 6.95 -8.25 12.37
N TRP A 417 8.09 -7.80 12.89
CA TRP A 417 9.40 -8.41 12.65
C TRP A 417 9.48 -9.90 12.99
N PRO A 418 9.12 -10.38 14.20
CA PRO A 418 9.19 -11.82 14.51
C PRO A 418 8.27 -12.63 13.59
N ALA A 419 7.09 -12.14 13.23
CA ALA A 419 6.21 -12.85 12.31
C ALA A 419 6.81 -12.98 10.91
N LEU A 420 7.41 -11.90 10.40
CA LEU A 420 8.12 -11.92 9.12
C LEU A 420 9.32 -12.88 9.18
N LEU A 421 10.10 -12.82 10.25
CA LEU A 421 11.26 -13.68 10.43
C LEU A 421 10.88 -15.16 10.50
N ASP A 422 9.76 -15.50 11.14
CA ASP A 422 9.22 -16.87 11.15
C ASP A 422 8.95 -17.39 9.73
N ILE A 423 8.32 -16.56 8.89
CA ILE A 423 8.05 -16.90 7.49
C ILE A 423 9.37 -17.11 6.73
N LEU A 424 10.32 -16.20 6.87
CA LEU A 424 11.62 -16.28 6.19
C LEU A 424 12.42 -17.52 6.60
N VAL A 425 12.48 -17.82 7.89
CA VAL A 425 13.17 -19.00 8.43
C VAL A 425 12.48 -20.30 8.00
N HIS A 426 11.15 -20.32 7.97
CA HIS A 426 10.42 -21.47 7.47
C HIS A 426 10.74 -21.76 6.01
N ILE A 427 10.78 -20.74 5.16
CA ILE A 427 11.16 -20.85 3.74
C ILE A 427 12.57 -21.41 3.59
N GLN A 428 13.53 -20.94 4.43
CA GLN A 428 14.90 -21.43 4.44
C GLN A 428 14.99 -22.92 4.81
N GLN A 429 14.19 -23.36 5.76
CA GLN A 429 14.21 -24.73 6.31
C GLN A 429 13.41 -25.74 5.48
N HIS A 430 12.49 -25.29 4.64
CA HIS A 430 11.60 -26.13 3.84
C HIS A 430 11.75 -25.83 2.33
N PRO A 431 12.92 -26.10 1.75
CA PRO A 431 13.15 -25.91 0.32
C PRO A 431 12.28 -26.89 -0.50
N TYR A 432 11.77 -26.40 -1.68
CA TYR A 432 10.92 -27.18 -2.61
C TYR A 432 11.31 -26.90 -4.06
#